data_5d3999cea35f81e1670fbf47b432cb9b
#
_entry.id   5d3999cea35f81e1670fbf47b432cb9b
#
_cell.length_a   1.000
_cell.length_b   1.000
_cell.length_c   1.000
_cell.angle_alpha   90.00
_cell.angle_beta   90.00
_cell.angle_gamma   90.00
#
_symmetry.space_group_name_H-M   'P 1'
#
loop_
_entity.id
_entity.type
_entity.pdbx_description
1 polymer ?
#
loop_
_entity_poly.entity_id
_entity_poly.type
_entity_poly.pdbx_seq_one_letter_code
_entity_poly.pdbx_strand_id
1 'polypeptide(L)'
;MCSSDLEDKEFKAVQMGGPSGGCIPASLIDTPVTYEDITKTGAIVGSGGMIVMDESTCMVDMARYFLDFTRKESCGKCNYCRIGTKRMLEILERITEGKGKDGDIELLEELAGKVKDGSMCGLGQTAPNPVLTTIRYFRNEYEDHIYRKKCTARSCKALIKFEITDACVGCTLCAKK
;
A
#
# COMPACT_ATOMS: atom_id res chain seq x y z
N MET A 1 -21.34 4.56 2.34
CA MET A 1 -20.34 5.47 2.97
C MET A 1 -20.95 6.84 3.09
N CYS A 2 -20.90 7.46 4.25
CA CYS A 2 -21.32 8.85 4.39
C CYS A 2 -20.24 9.77 3.80
N SER A 3 -20.63 10.81 3.06
CA SER A 3 -19.71 11.85 2.57
C SER A 3 -18.89 12.50 3.69
N SER A 4 -19.42 12.50 4.91
CA SER A 4 -18.73 12.97 6.12
C SER A 4 -17.45 12.20 6.48
N ASP A 5 -17.29 10.96 6.02
CA ASP A 5 -16.12 10.14 6.36
C ASP A 5 -14.89 10.52 5.52
N LEU A 6 -15.10 11.24 4.42
CA LEU A 6 -14.07 11.63 3.47
C LEU A 6 -13.78 13.15 3.47
N GLU A 7 -14.47 13.94 4.32
CA GLU A 7 -14.27 15.40 4.41
C GLU A 7 -14.25 16.10 3.03
N ASP A 8 -15.20 15.74 2.16
CA ASP A 8 -15.35 16.22 0.77
C ASP A 8 -14.24 15.76 -0.21
N LYS A 9 -13.38 14.82 0.17
CA LYS A 9 -12.39 14.22 -0.72
C LYS A 9 -12.97 13.06 -1.52
N GLU A 10 -12.34 12.77 -2.65
CA GLU A 10 -12.76 11.65 -3.50
C GLU A 10 -12.38 10.29 -2.89
N PHE A 11 -13.33 9.36 -2.94
CA PHE A 11 -13.07 7.98 -2.53
C PHE A 11 -12.11 7.30 -3.51
N LYS A 12 -11.03 6.73 -2.98
CA LYS A 12 -10.01 6.04 -3.77
C LYS A 12 -10.08 4.52 -3.66
N ALA A 13 -10.14 4.03 -2.44
CA ALA A 13 -10.12 2.59 -2.18
C ALA A 13 -10.60 2.26 -0.76
N VAL A 14 -10.87 0.99 -0.52
CA VAL A 14 -11.10 0.44 0.82
C VAL A 14 -10.19 -0.76 1.06
N GLN A 15 -9.50 -0.78 2.20
CA GLN A 15 -8.86 -1.99 2.70
C GLN A 15 -9.91 -2.83 3.42
N MET A 16 -10.15 -4.05 2.95
CA MET A 16 -11.11 -5.00 3.50
C MET A 16 -10.39 -6.13 4.23
N GLY A 17 -10.95 -6.58 5.35
CA GLY A 17 -10.49 -7.77 6.08
C GLY A 17 -9.31 -7.53 7.03
N GLY A 18 -9.03 -6.27 7.37
CA GLY A 18 -7.95 -5.88 8.27
C GLY A 18 -6.58 -5.82 7.60
N PRO A 19 -5.46 -5.78 8.39
CA PRO A 19 -4.11 -5.52 7.87
C PRO A 19 -3.59 -6.53 6.85
N SER A 20 -4.05 -7.77 6.90
CA SER A 20 -3.66 -8.83 5.94
C SER A 20 -4.75 -9.11 4.90
N GLY A 21 -5.76 -8.26 4.83
CA GLY A 21 -6.89 -8.39 3.93
C GLY A 21 -6.50 -8.13 2.47
N GLY A 22 -7.06 -7.07 1.91
CA GLY A 22 -6.73 -6.63 0.55
C GLY A 22 -7.39 -5.32 0.23
N CYS A 23 -6.85 -4.62 -0.75
CA CYS A 23 -7.33 -3.33 -1.20
C CYS A 23 -8.31 -3.50 -2.36
N ILE A 24 -9.47 -2.85 -2.28
CA ILE A 24 -10.50 -2.81 -3.33
C ILE A 24 -10.61 -1.37 -3.82
N PRO A 25 -10.38 -1.10 -5.12
CA PRO A 25 -10.41 0.25 -5.68
C PRO A 25 -11.84 0.77 -5.83
N ALA A 26 -11.99 2.08 -6.01
CA ALA A 26 -13.27 2.75 -6.27
C ALA A 26 -14.04 2.15 -7.46
N SER A 27 -13.33 1.68 -8.48
CA SER A 27 -13.95 1.03 -9.66
C SER A 27 -14.69 -0.28 -9.36
N LEU A 28 -14.47 -0.87 -8.19
CA LEU A 28 -15.11 -2.10 -7.72
C LEU A 28 -16.00 -1.87 -6.50
N ILE A 29 -16.44 -0.63 -6.25
CA ILE A 29 -17.22 -0.27 -5.06
C ILE A 29 -18.57 -1.02 -4.97
N ASP A 30 -19.14 -1.39 -6.10
CA ASP A 30 -20.41 -2.12 -6.17
C ASP A 30 -20.27 -3.63 -5.96
N THR A 31 -19.07 -4.12 -5.62
CA THR A 31 -18.83 -5.54 -5.33
C THR A 31 -19.65 -5.96 -4.10
N PRO A 32 -20.51 -6.98 -4.20
CA PRO A 32 -21.25 -7.50 -3.05
C PRO A 32 -20.30 -7.98 -1.95
N VAL A 33 -20.64 -7.68 -0.69
CA VAL A 33 -19.82 -8.09 0.47
C VAL A 33 -20.16 -9.55 0.82
N THR A 34 -19.81 -10.45 -0.11
CA THR A 34 -19.84 -11.91 0.10
C THR A 34 -18.42 -12.45 0.14
N TYR A 35 -18.24 -13.64 0.71
CA TYR A 35 -16.90 -14.28 0.74
C TYR A 35 -16.39 -14.53 -0.68
N GLU A 36 -17.28 -14.97 -1.57
CA GLU A 36 -16.95 -15.33 -2.95
C GLU A 36 -16.56 -14.09 -3.77
N ASP A 37 -17.33 -13.02 -3.69
CA ASP A 37 -17.11 -11.84 -4.52
C ASP A 37 -15.90 -11.03 -4.03
N ILE A 38 -15.73 -10.87 -2.72
CA ILE A 38 -14.54 -10.23 -2.16
C ILE A 38 -13.29 -11.03 -2.51
N THR A 39 -13.30 -12.35 -2.46
CA THR A 39 -12.15 -13.19 -2.83
C THR A 39 -11.75 -13.01 -4.30
N LYS A 40 -12.69 -12.80 -5.22
CA LYS A 40 -12.41 -12.52 -6.65
C LYS A 40 -11.62 -11.23 -6.84
N THR A 41 -11.76 -10.25 -5.96
CA THR A 41 -10.96 -9.01 -5.99
C THR A 41 -9.52 -9.20 -5.54
N GLY A 42 -9.20 -10.33 -4.91
CA GLY A 42 -7.90 -10.61 -4.27
C GLY A 42 -7.84 -10.21 -2.79
N ALA A 43 -8.93 -9.61 -2.28
CA ALA A 43 -9.09 -9.32 -0.86
C ALA A 43 -9.73 -10.50 -0.11
N ILE A 44 -9.86 -10.37 1.21
CA ILE A 44 -10.58 -11.31 2.06
C ILE A 44 -11.56 -10.53 2.94
N VAL A 45 -12.66 -11.15 3.34
CA VAL A 45 -13.61 -10.56 4.30
C VAL A 45 -12.96 -10.45 5.69
N GLY A 46 -12.19 -11.46 6.08
CA GLY A 46 -11.47 -11.49 7.35
C GLY A 46 -12.36 -11.18 8.54
N SER A 47 -11.97 -10.20 9.36
CA SER A 47 -12.75 -9.72 10.51
C SER A 47 -13.90 -8.78 10.13
N GLY A 48 -14.10 -8.48 8.85
CA GLY A 48 -15.09 -7.49 8.38
C GLY A 48 -14.64 -6.03 8.58
N GLY A 49 -13.43 -5.80 9.09
CA GLY A 49 -12.89 -4.44 9.25
C GLY A 49 -12.66 -3.79 7.89
N MET A 50 -13.03 -2.52 7.77
CA MET A 50 -12.85 -1.70 6.58
C MET A 50 -12.11 -0.41 6.93
N ILE A 51 -11.13 -0.05 6.11
CA ILE A 51 -10.41 1.23 6.21
C ILE A 51 -10.63 1.96 4.89
N VAL A 52 -11.36 3.07 4.95
CA VAL A 52 -11.66 3.91 3.79
C VAL A 52 -10.48 4.83 3.50
N MET A 53 -10.11 4.97 2.24
CA MET A 53 -8.99 5.76 1.77
C MET A 53 -9.43 6.73 0.68
N ASP A 54 -8.95 7.95 0.76
CA ASP A 54 -9.19 9.04 -0.18
C ASP A 54 -8.04 9.22 -1.19
N GLU A 55 -8.18 10.19 -2.10
CA GLU A 55 -7.16 10.52 -3.10
C GLU A 55 -5.82 10.98 -2.50
N SER A 56 -5.80 11.46 -1.25
CA SER A 56 -4.57 11.88 -0.56
C SER A 56 -3.79 10.70 0.04
N THR A 57 -4.32 9.49 -0.07
CA THR A 57 -3.68 8.27 0.44
C THR A 57 -2.75 7.67 -0.61
N CYS A 58 -1.49 7.44 -0.25
CA CYS A 58 -0.52 6.73 -1.10
C CYS A 58 -0.69 5.21 -0.93
N MET A 59 -1.00 4.51 -2.01
CA MET A 59 -1.25 3.07 -1.95
C MET A 59 0.02 2.25 -1.71
N VAL A 60 1.17 2.75 -2.13
CA VAL A 60 2.49 2.13 -1.87
C VAL A 60 2.83 2.21 -0.38
N ASP A 61 2.58 3.37 0.25
CA ASP A 61 2.83 3.56 1.69
C ASP A 61 1.84 2.76 2.53
N MET A 62 0.58 2.64 2.10
CA MET A 62 -0.42 1.79 2.76
C MET A 62 -0.04 0.31 2.70
N ALA A 63 0.42 -0.18 1.55
CA ALA A 63 0.94 -1.55 1.43
C ALA A 63 2.12 -1.79 2.39
N ARG A 64 3.05 -0.82 2.48
CA ARG A 64 4.17 -0.85 3.42
C ARG A 64 3.68 -0.91 4.87
N TYR A 65 2.72 -0.07 5.23
CA TYR A 65 2.16 0.00 6.58
C TYR A 65 1.52 -1.32 7.01
N PHE A 66 0.65 -1.90 6.18
CA PHE A 66 0.00 -3.17 6.50
C PHE A 66 0.97 -4.34 6.54
N LEU A 67 1.96 -4.35 5.65
CA LEU A 67 2.98 -5.39 5.66
C LEU A 67 3.89 -5.31 6.89
N ASP A 68 4.24 -4.10 7.35
CA ASP A 68 5.02 -3.93 8.59
C ASP A 68 4.25 -4.44 9.81
N PHE A 69 2.94 -4.17 9.86
CA PHE A 69 2.09 -4.72 10.90
C PHE A 69 2.12 -6.26 10.88
N THR A 70 1.82 -6.89 9.75
CA THR A 70 1.80 -8.37 9.64
C THR A 70 3.16 -9.00 9.91
N ARG A 71 4.25 -8.32 9.53
CA ARG A 71 5.61 -8.74 9.87
C ARG A 71 5.85 -8.77 11.39
N LYS A 72 5.37 -7.75 12.11
CA LYS A 72 5.50 -7.67 13.59
C LYS A 72 4.70 -8.76 14.30
N GLU A 73 3.55 -9.15 13.74
CA GLU A 73 2.70 -10.21 14.27
C GLU A 73 3.19 -11.63 13.89
N SER A 74 4.23 -11.75 13.08
CA SER A 74 4.78 -13.06 12.69
C SER A 74 5.39 -13.79 13.88
N CYS A 75 4.97 -15.04 14.11
CA CYS A 75 5.56 -15.89 15.16
C CYS A 75 7.01 -16.33 14.85
N GLY A 76 7.51 -16.07 13.64
CA GLY A 76 8.88 -16.34 13.22
C GLY A 76 9.21 -17.81 12.89
N LYS A 77 8.25 -18.74 12.95
CA LYS A 77 8.51 -20.17 12.68
C LYS A 77 8.80 -20.46 11.21
N CYS A 78 7.96 -19.95 10.28
CA CYS A 78 8.13 -20.21 8.85
C CYS A 78 9.17 -19.25 8.26
N ASN A 79 10.15 -19.77 7.55
CA ASN A 79 11.15 -18.96 6.85
C ASN A 79 10.52 -18.01 5.81
N TYR A 80 9.55 -18.50 5.05
CA TYR A 80 8.84 -17.69 4.06
C TYR A 80 8.13 -16.50 4.68
N CYS A 81 7.38 -16.68 5.77
CA CYS A 81 6.77 -15.58 6.49
C CYS A 81 7.84 -14.67 7.12
N ARG A 82 8.72 -15.20 7.97
CA ARG A 82 9.70 -14.42 8.73
C ARG A 82 10.65 -13.60 7.84
N ILE A 83 11.24 -14.24 6.82
CA ILE A 83 12.25 -13.62 5.96
C ILE A 83 11.56 -12.91 4.78
N GLY A 84 10.56 -13.57 4.17
CA GLY A 84 9.90 -13.05 2.98
C GLY A 84 9.16 -11.73 3.24
N THR A 85 8.37 -11.63 4.32
CA THR A 85 7.69 -10.38 4.67
C THR A 85 8.68 -9.25 4.96
N LYS A 86 9.81 -9.56 5.62
CA LYS A 86 10.88 -8.60 5.86
C LYS A 86 11.49 -8.10 4.54
N ARG A 87 11.79 -8.99 3.60
CA ARG A 87 12.36 -8.61 2.30
C ARG A 87 11.41 -7.78 1.46
N MET A 88 10.13 -8.15 1.45
CA MET A 88 9.09 -7.35 0.80
C MET A 88 9.00 -5.95 1.42
N LEU A 89 9.06 -5.85 2.76
CA LEU A 89 9.03 -4.57 3.46
C LEU A 89 10.23 -3.70 3.09
N GLU A 90 11.46 -4.25 3.07
CA GLU A 90 12.68 -3.54 2.65
C GLU A 90 12.57 -2.96 1.23
N ILE A 91 11.87 -3.67 0.32
CA ILE A 91 11.61 -3.16 -1.04
C ILE A 91 10.62 -1.99 -0.99
N LEU A 92 9.51 -2.12 -0.27
CA LEU A 92 8.51 -1.06 -0.15
C LEU A 92 9.07 0.19 0.53
N GLU A 93 9.88 0.03 1.58
CA GLU A 93 10.60 1.13 2.23
C GLU A 93 11.51 1.86 1.23
N ARG A 94 12.30 1.11 0.48
CA ARG A 94 13.17 1.66 -0.55
C ARG A 94 12.40 2.42 -1.64
N ILE A 95 11.22 1.92 -2.06
CA ILE A 95 10.37 2.59 -3.05
C ILE A 95 9.81 3.90 -2.46
N THR A 96 9.29 3.89 -1.23
CA THR A 96 8.72 5.08 -0.58
C THR A 96 9.79 6.11 -0.21
N GLU A 97 11.05 5.70 -0.04
CA GLU A 97 12.21 6.57 0.15
C GLU A 97 12.79 7.13 -1.17
N GLY A 98 12.17 6.85 -2.32
CA GLY A 98 12.65 7.31 -3.62
C GLY A 98 13.87 6.55 -4.17
N LYS A 99 14.28 5.47 -3.50
CA LYS A 99 15.41 4.61 -3.88
C LYS A 99 14.97 3.36 -4.65
N GLY A 100 13.70 3.29 -5.08
CA GLY A 100 13.15 2.19 -5.87
C GLY A 100 13.94 1.97 -7.16
N LYS A 101 14.09 0.72 -7.54
CA LYS A 101 14.86 0.25 -8.69
C LYS A 101 13.94 -0.41 -9.71
N ASP A 102 14.41 -0.45 -10.95
CA ASP A 102 13.76 -1.25 -11.98
C ASP A 102 13.72 -2.73 -11.56
N GLY A 103 12.59 -3.40 -11.83
CA GLY A 103 12.36 -4.77 -11.42
C GLY A 103 11.86 -4.97 -9.98
N ASP A 104 11.71 -3.90 -9.17
CA ASP A 104 11.23 -4.01 -7.78
C ASP A 104 9.78 -4.49 -7.70
N ILE A 105 8.93 -4.14 -8.67
CA ILE A 105 7.53 -4.56 -8.71
C ILE A 105 7.46 -6.07 -8.96
N GLU A 106 8.16 -6.56 -9.96
CA GLU A 106 8.20 -7.96 -10.32
C GLU A 106 8.80 -8.81 -9.18
N LEU A 107 9.81 -8.28 -8.50
CA LEU A 107 10.40 -8.93 -7.33
C LEU A 107 9.42 -9.00 -6.16
N LEU A 108 8.60 -7.95 -5.94
CA LEU A 108 7.53 -7.97 -4.93
C LEU A 108 6.48 -9.02 -5.25
N GLU A 109 6.04 -9.12 -6.51
CA GLU A 109 5.06 -10.12 -6.96
C GLU A 109 5.60 -11.55 -6.78
N GLU A 110 6.86 -11.79 -7.15
CA GLU A 110 7.51 -13.08 -6.98
C GLU A 110 7.65 -13.48 -5.50
N LEU A 111 8.14 -12.57 -4.66
CA LEU A 111 8.29 -12.80 -3.22
C LEU A 111 6.93 -13.02 -2.56
N ALA A 112 5.91 -12.24 -2.94
CA ALA A 112 4.55 -12.37 -2.44
C ALA A 112 3.98 -13.77 -2.73
N GLY A 113 4.15 -14.29 -3.94
CA GLY A 113 3.77 -15.67 -4.29
C GLY A 113 4.47 -16.68 -3.41
N LYS A 114 5.79 -16.59 -3.26
CA LYS A 114 6.57 -17.51 -2.43
C LYS A 114 6.17 -17.47 -0.96
N VAL A 115 5.89 -16.26 -0.42
CA VAL A 115 5.43 -16.10 0.97
C VAL A 115 4.05 -16.73 1.15
N LYS A 116 3.14 -16.51 0.21
CA LYS A 116 1.78 -17.05 0.25
C LYS A 116 1.80 -18.57 0.22
N ASP A 117 2.53 -19.16 -0.71
CA ASP A 117 2.54 -20.61 -0.93
C ASP A 117 3.38 -21.37 0.10
N GLY A 118 4.47 -20.77 0.58
CA GLY A 118 5.39 -21.41 1.51
C GLY A 118 5.08 -21.20 2.99
N SER A 119 4.08 -20.37 3.33
CA SER A 119 3.72 -20.12 4.74
C SER A 119 2.77 -21.19 5.28
N MET A 120 3.00 -21.62 6.51
CA MET A 120 2.25 -22.71 7.15
C MET A 120 0.91 -22.30 7.76
N CYS A 121 0.65 -21.02 7.96
CA CYS A 121 -0.59 -20.54 8.57
C CYS A 121 -1.17 -19.33 7.85
N GLY A 122 -2.43 -19.02 8.13
CA GLY A 122 -3.19 -17.95 7.50
C GLY A 122 -2.52 -16.58 7.55
N LEU A 123 -1.78 -16.25 8.63
CA LEU A 123 -1.09 -14.95 8.71
C LEU A 123 -0.08 -14.77 7.58
N GLY A 124 0.81 -15.75 7.38
CA GLY A 124 1.80 -15.66 6.31
C GLY A 124 1.19 -15.80 4.92
N GLN A 125 0.15 -16.63 4.76
CA GLN A 125 -0.56 -16.81 3.50
C GLN A 125 -1.31 -15.55 3.04
N THR A 126 -1.78 -14.72 3.97
CA THR A 126 -2.53 -13.50 3.66
C THR A 126 -1.70 -12.23 3.76
N ALA A 127 -0.56 -12.24 4.45
CA ALA A 127 0.34 -11.08 4.58
C ALA A 127 0.65 -10.36 3.26
N PRO A 128 0.85 -11.04 2.13
CA PRO A 128 1.12 -10.40 0.85
C PRO A 128 -0.11 -9.76 0.17
N ASN A 129 -1.34 -10.07 0.60
CA ASN A 129 -2.55 -9.60 -0.10
C ASN A 129 -2.62 -8.07 -0.29
N PRO A 130 -2.34 -7.23 0.73
CA PRO A 130 -2.33 -5.77 0.55
C PRO A 130 -1.34 -5.33 -0.53
N VAL A 131 -0.17 -5.94 -0.58
CA VAL A 131 0.86 -5.63 -1.59
C VAL A 131 0.39 -6.05 -2.98
N LEU A 132 -0.10 -7.28 -3.14
CA LEU A 132 -0.56 -7.82 -4.42
C LEU A 132 -1.77 -7.03 -4.96
N THR A 133 -2.73 -6.68 -4.10
CA THR A 133 -3.92 -5.94 -4.52
C THR A 133 -3.60 -4.49 -4.86
N THR A 134 -2.69 -3.84 -4.13
CA THR A 134 -2.26 -2.47 -4.48
C THR A 134 -1.42 -2.46 -5.76
N ILE A 135 -0.55 -3.43 -6.01
CA ILE A 135 0.14 -3.56 -7.30
C ILE A 135 -0.88 -3.80 -8.43
N ARG A 136 -1.84 -4.69 -8.22
CA ARG A 136 -2.85 -5.02 -9.24
C ARG A 136 -3.70 -3.83 -9.68
N TYR A 137 -4.12 -2.98 -8.74
CA TYR A 137 -5.07 -1.90 -9.00
C TYR A 137 -4.43 -0.52 -9.10
N PHE A 138 -3.24 -0.34 -8.55
CA PHE A 138 -2.54 0.96 -8.47
C PHE A 138 -1.08 0.84 -8.91
N ARG A 139 -0.80 -0.01 -9.91
CA ARG A 139 0.56 -0.21 -10.45
C ARG A 139 1.22 1.10 -10.89
N ASN A 140 0.42 2.02 -11.44
CA ASN A 140 0.87 3.35 -11.83
C ASN A 140 1.51 4.14 -10.68
N GLU A 141 1.01 4.01 -9.44
CA GLU A 141 1.64 4.68 -8.29
C GLU A 141 3.01 4.09 -7.97
N TYR A 142 3.18 2.77 -8.08
CA TYR A 142 4.49 2.14 -7.92
C TYR A 142 5.47 2.62 -8.98
N GLU A 143 5.04 2.68 -10.25
CA GLU A 143 5.85 3.16 -11.36
C GLU A 143 6.23 4.63 -11.18
N ASP A 144 5.31 5.49 -10.74
CA ASP A 144 5.60 6.89 -10.43
C ASP A 144 6.64 7.03 -9.32
N HIS A 145 6.58 6.21 -8.26
CA HIS A 145 7.57 6.20 -7.18
C HIS A 145 8.94 5.74 -7.67
N ILE A 146 8.99 4.70 -8.53
CA ILE A 146 10.24 4.10 -9.00
C ILE A 146 10.88 4.95 -10.10
N TYR A 147 10.14 5.29 -11.15
CA TYR A 147 10.71 5.92 -12.35
C TYR A 147 10.67 7.45 -12.31
N ARG A 148 9.55 8.03 -11.88
CA ARG A 148 9.36 9.49 -11.84
C ARG A 148 9.79 10.13 -10.53
N LYS A 149 10.09 9.33 -9.51
CA LYS A 149 10.43 9.79 -8.16
C LYS A 149 9.40 10.77 -7.61
N LYS A 150 8.12 10.45 -7.81
CA LYS A 150 6.99 11.29 -7.43
C LYS A 150 5.95 10.48 -6.67
N CYS A 151 5.49 11.00 -5.54
CA CYS A 151 4.32 10.50 -4.84
C CYS A 151 3.11 11.38 -5.20
N THR A 152 2.13 10.84 -5.91
CA THR A 152 0.95 11.58 -6.36
C THR A 152 0.11 12.05 -5.16
N ALA A 153 -0.02 11.23 -4.13
CA ALA A 153 -0.70 11.56 -2.89
C ALA A 153 0.09 12.49 -1.96
N ARG A 154 1.34 12.83 -2.29
CA ARG A 154 2.26 13.67 -1.48
C ARG A 154 2.46 13.19 -0.04
N SER A 155 2.26 11.91 0.22
CA SER A 155 2.43 11.27 1.52
C SER A 155 3.88 10.90 1.81
N CYS A 156 4.63 10.45 0.79
CA CYS A 156 6.01 9.99 0.92
C CYS A 156 6.98 11.18 0.97
N LYS A 157 7.45 11.54 2.17
CA LYS A 157 8.28 12.73 2.40
C LYS A 157 9.52 12.81 1.51
N ALA A 158 10.16 11.69 1.22
CA ALA A 158 11.37 11.63 0.39
C ALA A 158 11.10 11.95 -1.10
N LEU A 159 9.82 11.91 -1.52
CA LEU A 159 9.40 12.17 -2.90
C LEU A 159 8.66 13.51 -3.07
N ILE A 160 8.63 14.34 -2.02
CA ILE A 160 8.07 15.69 -2.06
C ILE A 160 9.16 16.64 -2.56
N LYS A 161 8.89 17.33 -3.66
CA LYS A 161 9.72 18.41 -4.15
C LYS A 161 9.10 19.74 -3.75
N PHE A 162 9.89 20.59 -3.13
CA PHE A 162 9.49 21.97 -2.82
C PHE A 162 10.04 22.88 -3.92
N GLU A 163 9.17 23.68 -4.53
CA GLU A 163 9.52 24.63 -5.57
C GLU A 163 9.16 26.04 -5.11
N ILE A 164 10.07 26.97 -5.34
CA ILE A 164 9.82 28.40 -5.11
C ILE A 164 9.20 28.93 -6.40
N THR A 165 7.96 29.38 -6.32
CA THR A 165 7.24 29.97 -7.46
C THR A 165 7.54 31.48 -7.59
N ASP A 166 7.21 32.07 -8.75
CA ASP A 166 7.36 33.50 -9.01
C ASP A 166 6.53 34.39 -8.06
N ALA A 167 5.54 33.81 -7.38
CA ALA A 167 4.77 34.49 -6.32
C ALA A 167 5.56 34.67 -5.00
N CYS A 168 6.80 34.19 -4.95
CA CYS A 168 7.62 34.32 -3.74
C CYS A 168 8.05 35.77 -3.53
N VAL A 169 7.66 36.35 -2.38
CA VAL A 169 8.01 37.71 -1.96
C VAL A 169 9.35 37.81 -1.22
N GLY A 170 10.12 36.73 -1.12
CA GLY A 170 11.43 36.72 -0.46
C GLY A 170 11.39 36.94 1.06
N CYS A 171 10.29 36.67 1.74
CA CYS A 171 10.12 36.93 3.18
C CYS A 171 10.94 36.03 4.11
N THR A 172 11.68 35.06 3.59
CA THR A 172 12.55 34.11 4.32
C THR A 172 11.89 33.23 5.38
N LEU A 173 10.55 33.26 5.53
CA LEU A 173 9.83 32.47 6.53
C LEU A 173 10.02 30.97 6.35
N CYS A 174 10.11 30.49 5.10
CA CYS A 174 10.36 29.07 4.78
C CYS A 174 11.80 28.60 5.10
N ALA A 175 12.76 29.52 5.16
CA ALA A 175 14.16 29.21 5.47
C ALA A 175 14.46 29.18 6.99
N LYS A 176 13.53 29.66 7.82
CA LYS A 176 13.67 29.74 9.27
C LYS A 176 13.09 28.54 10.02
N LYS A 177 12.53 27.56 9.31
CA LYS A 177 12.05 26.28 9.83
C LYS A 177 13.05 25.16 9.47
#